data_269fe3796339016cf536144f8e45ea2e
#
_entry.id   269fe3796339016cf536144f8e45ea2e
#
_cell.length_a   1.000
_cell.length_b   1.000
_cell.length_c   1.000
_cell.angle_alpha   90.00
_cell.angle_beta   90.00
_cell.angle_gamma   90.00
#
_symmetry.space_group_name_H-M   'P 1'
#
loop_
_entity.id
_entity.type
_entity.pdbx_description
1 polymer ?
#
loop_
_entity_poly.entity_id
_entity_poly.type
_entity_poly.pdbx_seq_one_letter_code
_entity_poly.pdbx_strand_id
1 'polypeptide(L)'
;MTAGTGTAGTINLWAFTDEVPGMVDKYIEAHPDFQYKVNSTIIATTDGAYQPALDQALQAGGDEQPDMYCAEAAFILKYSKGDMADYAMPYKDLGIDIDAEIKKANIAQYTIDIGSNAAGEVDALGYQATGGAFIYRRSIAKDVFGTDDPTKISEIIGGGSQSWDKFWEAAKTLADKGDAIVSGDGDIWHAFENSSDTGWLNADGQLQIDPKREAFLDASKNLTDNGWSNQTQDWQDAWFADMKGEGTKPVFGFFGPAWLINYTLAPNCGGEKAGEGTYGDWAVCDSPVGFFWGGTWLLANKNMDSAKINAVKDLIEWITLDCTEDGLQYKWANGTLNGEGGTKDAVASGTVMDMSDGSLDFLGGENMFDYFVPANQYAKGTNMTQYDESINNLWRDQVRSYAAGEKDRDAAIADFKQNVNDNLGIEAAE
;
A
#
# COMPACT_ATOMS: atom_id res chain seq x y z
N MET A 1 21.72 -8.73 -12.53
CA MET A 1 21.46 -9.69 -13.62
C MET A 1 21.29 -11.06 -12.99
N THR A 2 20.09 -11.54 -12.97
CA THR A 2 19.77 -12.85 -12.41
C THR A 2 20.01 -13.91 -13.46
N ALA A 3 20.74 -14.94 -13.09
CA ALA A 3 21.26 -15.89 -14.05
C ALA A 3 20.39 -17.15 -14.14
N GLY A 4 19.37 -17.11 -14.99
CA GLY A 4 18.89 -18.31 -15.65
C GLY A 4 19.93 -18.80 -16.69
N THR A 5 19.67 -19.91 -17.38
CA THR A 5 20.65 -20.45 -18.37
C THR A 5 20.89 -19.46 -19.54
N GLY A 6 19.93 -18.59 -19.84
CA GLY A 6 19.98 -17.60 -20.92
C GLY A 6 19.97 -18.21 -22.33
N THR A 7 19.68 -19.50 -22.44
CA THR A 7 19.70 -20.20 -23.75
C THR A 7 18.55 -19.79 -24.65
N ALA A 8 17.43 -19.32 -24.08
CA ALA A 8 16.26 -18.84 -24.84
C ALA A 8 16.22 -17.31 -25.03
N GLY A 9 17.09 -16.56 -24.34
CA GLY A 9 17.15 -15.12 -24.44
C GLY A 9 16.98 -14.38 -23.12
N THR A 10 16.50 -13.14 -23.17
CA THR A 10 16.38 -12.25 -22.03
C THR A 10 14.92 -11.78 -21.86
N ILE A 11 14.43 -11.78 -20.61
CA ILE A 11 13.19 -11.13 -20.20
C ILE A 11 13.56 -9.81 -19.53
N ASN A 12 12.96 -8.71 -19.98
CA ASN A 12 13.14 -7.38 -19.39
C ASN A 12 12.05 -7.12 -18.35
N LEU A 13 12.46 -7.01 -17.09
CA LEU A 13 11.59 -6.69 -15.94
C LEU A 13 11.83 -5.24 -15.52
N TRP A 14 10.76 -4.47 -15.45
CA TRP A 14 10.79 -3.10 -14.93
C TRP A 14 10.09 -3.01 -13.58
N ALA A 15 10.76 -2.42 -12.61
CA ALA A 15 10.28 -2.27 -11.24
C ALA A 15 10.72 -0.95 -10.64
N PHE A 16 10.05 -0.53 -9.56
CA PHE A 16 10.40 0.70 -8.83
C PHE A 16 11.16 0.42 -7.52
N THR A 17 11.26 -0.85 -7.12
CA THR A 17 12.10 -1.35 -6.02
C THR A 17 12.77 -2.65 -6.44
N ASP A 18 13.67 -3.16 -5.61
CA ASP A 18 14.33 -4.46 -5.80
C ASP A 18 13.48 -5.66 -5.34
N GLU A 19 12.27 -5.43 -4.82
CA GLU A 19 11.43 -6.47 -4.20
C GLU A 19 11.00 -7.54 -5.22
N VAL A 20 10.33 -7.16 -6.30
CA VAL A 20 9.93 -8.13 -7.34
C VAL A 20 11.14 -8.73 -8.07
N PRO A 21 12.18 -7.95 -8.45
CA PRO A 21 13.42 -8.54 -8.94
C PRO A 21 14.00 -9.61 -8.03
N GLY A 22 14.04 -9.36 -6.72
CA GLY A 22 14.49 -10.36 -5.72
C GLY A 22 13.62 -11.61 -5.67
N MET A 23 12.31 -11.48 -5.83
CA MET A 23 11.38 -12.63 -5.94
C MET A 23 11.68 -13.47 -7.18
N VAL A 24 11.91 -12.82 -8.32
CA VAL A 24 12.28 -13.50 -9.58
C VAL A 24 13.60 -14.23 -9.44
N ASP A 25 14.58 -13.64 -8.73
CA ASP A 25 15.85 -14.31 -8.42
C ASP A 25 15.61 -15.60 -7.65
N LYS A 26 14.72 -15.61 -6.68
CA LYS A 26 14.38 -16.81 -5.90
C LYS A 26 13.64 -17.86 -6.73
N TYR A 27 12.78 -17.42 -7.66
CA TYR A 27 12.19 -18.37 -8.60
C TYR A 27 13.24 -19.08 -9.44
N ILE A 28 14.20 -18.36 -9.99
CA ILE A 28 15.27 -18.91 -10.85
C ILE A 28 16.21 -19.83 -10.03
N GLU A 29 16.52 -19.46 -8.78
CA GLU A 29 17.30 -20.34 -7.88
C GLU A 29 16.60 -21.70 -7.67
N ALA A 30 15.29 -21.69 -7.53
CA ALA A 30 14.47 -22.89 -7.36
C ALA A 30 14.21 -23.67 -8.67
N HIS A 31 14.40 -23.03 -9.82
CA HIS A 31 14.17 -23.60 -11.14
C HIS A 31 15.42 -23.47 -12.02
N PRO A 32 16.46 -24.27 -11.77
CA PRO A 32 17.76 -24.14 -12.46
C PRO A 32 17.69 -24.44 -13.97
N ASP A 33 16.60 -25.02 -14.44
CA ASP A 33 16.28 -25.25 -15.85
C ASP A 33 15.59 -24.06 -16.55
N PHE A 34 15.32 -22.98 -15.82
CA PHE A 34 14.75 -21.77 -16.40
C PHE A 34 15.66 -21.18 -17.48
N GLN A 35 15.14 -21.04 -18.69
CA GLN A 35 15.97 -20.83 -19.90
C GLN A 35 16.26 -19.35 -20.21
N TYR A 36 15.63 -18.41 -19.50
CA TYR A 36 15.81 -16.98 -19.74
C TYR A 36 16.73 -16.36 -18.70
N LYS A 37 17.49 -15.35 -19.10
CA LYS A 37 18.03 -14.35 -18.17
C LYS A 37 16.96 -13.32 -17.91
N VAL A 38 16.89 -12.80 -16.70
CA VAL A 38 16.03 -11.66 -16.39
C VAL A 38 16.91 -10.44 -16.18
N ASN A 39 16.67 -9.41 -17.00
CA ASN A 39 17.32 -8.13 -16.88
C ASN A 39 16.37 -7.16 -16.18
N SER A 40 16.71 -6.73 -14.98
CA SER A 40 15.88 -5.84 -14.18
C SER A 40 16.31 -4.38 -14.33
N THR A 41 15.36 -3.52 -14.70
CA THR A 41 15.51 -2.06 -14.66
C THR A 41 14.74 -1.55 -13.45
N ILE A 42 15.46 -0.96 -12.49
CA ILE A 42 14.88 -0.44 -11.25
C ILE A 42 15.02 1.07 -11.24
N ILE A 43 13.89 1.79 -11.21
CA ILE A 43 13.83 3.24 -11.13
C ILE A 43 12.88 3.60 -10.00
N ALA A 44 13.38 4.26 -8.96
CA ALA A 44 12.54 4.67 -7.83
C ALA A 44 11.41 5.61 -8.26
N THR A 45 10.29 5.55 -7.56
CA THR A 45 9.14 6.45 -7.78
C THR A 45 9.39 7.86 -7.26
N THR A 46 10.44 8.05 -6.46
CA THR A 46 10.86 9.36 -5.94
C THR A 46 11.01 10.35 -7.10
N ASP A 47 10.55 11.57 -6.89
CA ASP A 47 10.57 12.63 -7.91
C ASP A 47 9.82 12.29 -9.22
N GLY A 48 8.96 11.27 -9.20
CA GLY A 48 8.12 10.88 -10.33
C GLY A 48 8.90 10.30 -11.53
N ALA A 49 10.09 9.77 -11.33
CA ALA A 49 10.97 9.32 -12.43
C ALA A 49 10.51 8.02 -13.10
N TYR A 50 9.92 7.11 -12.35
CA TYR A 50 9.57 5.77 -12.86
C TYR A 50 8.54 5.78 -13.98
N GLN A 51 7.40 6.45 -13.79
CA GLN A 51 6.30 6.42 -14.74
C GLN A 51 6.69 6.97 -16.13
N PRO A 52 7.31 8.15 -16.27
CA PRO A 52 7.72 8.65 -17.60
C PRO A 52 8.71 7.74 -18.31
N ALA A 53 9.64 7.14 -17.56
CA ALA A 53 10.61 6.20 -18.12
C ALA A 53 9.94 4.90 -18.61
N LEU A 54 9.01 4.34 -17.82
CA LEU A 54 8.23 3.16 -18.20
C LEU A 54 7.35 3.43 -19.42
N ASP A 55 6.64 4.57 -19.44
CA ASP A 55 5.80 4.97 -20.57
C ASP A 55 6.62 5.05 -21.87
N GLN A 56 7.77 5.70 -21.79
CA GLN A 56 8.66 5.82 -22.94
C GLN A 56 9.16 4.46 -23.43
N ALA A 57 9.54 3.57 -22.51
CA ALA A 57 10.04 2.24 -22.86
C ALA A 57 8.95 1.35 -23.50
N LEU A 58 7.71 1.41 -22.99
CA LEU A 58 6.57 0.71 -23.57
C LEU A 58 6.24 1.24 -24.98
N GLN A 59 6.26 2.56 -25.16
CA GLN A 59 5.97 3.21 -26.45
C GLN A 59 7.07 2.97 -27.50
N ALA A 60 8.32 2.95 -27.07
CA ALA A 60 9.46 2.73 -27.98
C ALA A 60 9.45 1.31 -28.58
N GLY A 61 9.03 0.32 -27.81
CA GLY A 61 9.05 -1.07 -28.26
C GLY A 61 10.46 -1.61 -28.51
N GLY A 62 10.57 -2.68 -29.29
CA GLY A 62 11.85 -3.29 -29.65
C GLY A 62 12.43 -4.20 -28.58
N ASP A 63 13.70 -4.55 -28.74
CA ASP A 63 14.36 -5.59 -27.89
C ASP A 63 14.56 -5.15 -26.43
N GLU A 64 14.57 -3.87 -26.16
CA GLU A 64 14.77 -3.28 -24.82
C GLU A 64 13.44 -2.96 -24.12
N GLN A 65 12.30 -3.19 -24.78
CA GLN A 65 10.98 -2.93 -24.17
C GLN A 65 10.78 -3.79 -22.89
N PRO A 66 9.99 -3.32 -21.93
CA PRO A 66 9.56 -4.15 -20.83
C PRO A 66 8.76 -5.35 -21.34
N ASP A 67 9.11 -6.55 -20.93
CA ASP A 67 8.28 -7.76 -21.14
C ASP A 67 7.31 -7.91 -19.96
N MET A 68 7.76 -7.55 -18.78
CA MET A 68 7.03 -7.60 -17.52
C MET A 68 7.35 -6.34 -16.71
N TYR A 69 6.35 -5.72 -16.13
CA TYR A 69 6.54 -4.47 -15.39
C TYR A 69 5.63 -4.36 -14.18
N CYS A 70 6.08 -3.61 -13.19
CA CYS A 70 5.41 -3.38 -11.93
C CYS A 70 4.73 -2.01 -11.90
N ALA A 71 3.60 -1.93 -11.21
CA ALA A 71 2.94 -0.68 -10.88
C ALA A 71 2.48 -0.69 -9.42
N GLU A 72 2.61 0.45 -8.76
CA GLU A 72 2.21 0.65 -7.37
C GLU A 72 0.78 1.20 -7.30
N ALA A 73 0.11 1.04 -6.16
CA ALA A 73 -1.30 1.42 -5.98
C ALA A 73 -1.63 2.84 -6.41
N ALA A 74 -0.73 3.80 -6.20
CA ALA A 74 -0.96 5.21 -6.53
C ALA A 74 -1.11 5.47 -8.04
N PHE A 75 -0.56 4.60 -8.89
CA PHE A 75 -0.56 4.80 -10.34
C PHE A 75 -0.94 3.57 -11.18
N ILE A 76 -1.25 2.44 -10.57
CA ILE A 76 -1.63 1.20 -11.28
C ILE A 76 -2.76 1.42 -12.29
N LEU A 77 -3.76 2.25 -11.95
CA LEU A 77 -4.91 2.44 -12.83
C LEU A 77 -4.53 3.02 -14.21
N LYS A 78 -3.47 3.80 -14.30
CA LYS A 78 -2.95 4.27 -15.58
C LYS A 78 -2.59 3.10 -16.52
N TYR A 79 -2.05 2.02 -15.95
CA TYR A 79 -1.55 0.86 -16.68
C TYR A 79 -2.57 -0.27 -16.81
N SER A 80 -3.52 -0.39 -15.88
CA SER A 80 -4.56 -1.42 -15.95
C SER A 80 -5.83 -0.98 -16.70
N LYS A 81 -6.21 0.30 -16.61
CA LYS A 81 -7.47 0.84 -17.16
C LYS A 81 -7.32 2.14 -17.93
N GLY A 82 -6.28 2.92 -17.65
CA GLY A 82 -6.09 4.28 -18.12
C GLY A 82 -5.29 4.38 -19.41
N ASP A 83 -4.56 5.50 -19.54
CA ASP A 83 -3.90 5.91 -20.78
C ASP A 83 -2.85 4.92 -21.32
N MET A 84 -2.28 4.08 -20.45
CA MET A 84 -1.28 3.07 -20.82
C MET A 84 -1.84 1.62 -20.80
N ALA A 85 -3.14 1.44 -20.61
CA ALA A 85 -3.75 0.11 -20.52
C ALA A 85 -3.62 -0.72 -21.81
N ASP A 86 -3.48 -0.07 -22.94
CA ASP A 86 -3.32 -0.75 -24.23
C ASP A 86 -2.04 -1.59 -24.35
N TYR A 87 -1.07 -1.39 -23.47
CA TYR A 87 0.16 -2.19 -23.43
C TYR A 87 0.02 -3.46 -22.57
N ALA A 88 -0.96 -3.53 -21.69
CA ALA A 88 -1.13 -4.67 -20.79
C ALA A 88 -1.80 -5.85 -21.49
N MET A 89 -1.21 -7.03 -21.34
CA MET A 89 -1.79 -8.29 -21.79
C MET A 89 -2.75 -8.83 -20.73
N PRO A 90 -4.03 -9.09 -21.05
CA PRO A 90 -4.90 -9.83 -20.15
C PRO A 90 -4.29 -11.18 -19.76
N TYR A 91 -4.39 -11.54 -18.50
CA TYR A 91 -3.78 -12.78 -17.99
C TYR A 91 -4.30 -14.05 -18.71
N LYS A 92 -5.56 -14.04 -19.18
CA LYS A 92 -6.09 -15.12 -20.00
C LYS A 92 -5.29 -15.33 -21.29
N ASP A 93 -4.73 -14.26 -21.86
CA ASP A 93 -3.95 -14.33 -23.10
C ASP A 93 -2.51 -14.81 -22.85
N LEU A 94 -2.06 -14.84 -21.59
CA LEU A 94 -0.87 -15.58 -21.16
C LEU A 94 -1.12 -17.10 -21.09
N GLY A 95 -2.38 -17.53 -21.23
CA GLY A 95 -2.77 -18.93 -21.08
C GLY A 95 -3.10 -19.32 -19.62
N ILE A 96 -3.48 -18.37 -18.80
CA ILE A 96 -3.94 -18.57 -17.41
C ILE A 96 -5.46 -18.73 -17.41
N ASP A 97 -5.98 -19.80 -16.81
CA ASP A 97 -7.40 -19.91 -16.46
C ASP A 97 -7.67 -19.03 -15.23
N ILE A 98 -7.80 -17.72 -15.48
CA ILE A 98 -7.76 -16.70 -14.42
C ILE A 98 -8.92 -16.83 -13.43
N ASP A 99 -10.12 -17.17 -13.90
CA ASP A 99 -11.29 -17.33 -13.03
C ASP A 99 -11.11 -18.50 -12.07
N ALA A 100 -10.60 -19.63 -12.58
CA ALA A 100 -10.33 -20.81 -11.76
C ALA A 100 -9.19 -20.56 -10.74
N GLU A 101 -8.11 -19.91 -11.19
CA GLU A 101 -6.95 -19.63 -10.32
C GLU A 101 -7.27 -18.59 -9.23
N ILE A 102 -7.99 -17.52 -9.55
CA ILE A 102 -8.48 -16.54 -8.56
C ILE A 102 -9.35 -17.20 -7.49
N LYS A 103 -10.26 -18.07 -7.91
CA LYS A 103 -11.15 -18.79 -7.00
C LYS A 103 -10.37 -19.75 -6.10
N LYS A 104 -9.44 -20.49 -6.64
CA LYS A 104 -8.59 -21.44 -5.91
C LYS A 104 -7.71 -20.73 -4.88
N ALA A 105 -7.10 -19.63 -5.26
CA ALA A 105 -6.25 -18.82 -4.38
C ALA A 105 -7.06 -17.91 -3.44
N ASN A 106 -8.35 -17.73 -3.68
CA ASN A 106 -9.20 -16.79 -2.93
C ASN A 106 -8.58 -15.39 -2.84
N ILE A 107 -8.30 -14.81 -4.00
CA ILE A 107 -7.64 -13.50 -4.10
C ILE A 107 -8.54 -12.38 -3.56
N ALA A 108 -7.95 -11.46 -2.80
CA ALA A 108 -8.64 -10.30 -2.26
C ALA A 108 -9.31 -9.46 -3.36
N GLN A 109 -10.63 -9.26 -3.28
CA GLN A 109 -11.44 -8.71 -4.36
C GLN A 109 -10.99 -7.31 -4.81
N TYR A 110 -10.61 -6.42 -3.87
CA TYR A 110 -10.18 -5.07 -4.25
C TYR A 110 -8.94 -5.07 -5.15
N THR A 111 -8.05 -6.04 -4.99
CA THR A 111 -6.85 -6.17 -5.84
C THR A 111 -7.19 -6.59 -7.25
N ILE A 112 -8.23 -7.40 -7.41
CA ILE A 112 -8.77 -7.81 -8.71
C ILE A 112 -9.44 -6.64 -9.40
N ASP A 113 -10.25 -5.87 -8.66
CA ASP A 113 -10.96 -4.69 -9.20
C ASP A 113 -9.96 -3.65 -9.73
N ILE A 114 -8.87 -3.41 -9.01
CA ILE A 114 -7.78 -2.51 -9.43
C ILE A 114 -7.04 -3.06 -10.65
N GLY A 115 -6.79 -4.35 -10.69
CA GLY A 115 -6.02 -5.03 -11.73
C GLY A 115 -6.85 -5.52 -12.93
N SER A 116 -8.10 -5.06 -13.07
CA SER A 116 -8.96 -5.38 -14.22
C SER A 116 -9.09 -4.18 -15.15
N ASN A 117 -9.05 -4.43 -16.46
CA ASN A 117 -9.21 -3.37 -17.46
C ASN A 117 -10.66 -2.90 -17.61
N ALA A 118 -10.89 -1.92 -18.49
CA ALA A 118 -12.22 -1.38 -18.73
C ALA A 118 -13.23 -2.41 -19.29
N ALA A 119 -12.74 -3.48 -19.92
CA ALA A 119 -13.57 -4.60 -20.39
C ALA A 119 -13.85 -5.65 -19.31
N GLY A 120 -13.33 -5.46 -18.09
CA GLY A 120 -13.48 -6.41 -16.99
C GLY A 120 -12.53 -7.59 -17.02
N GLU A 121 -11.48 -7.54 -17.85
CA GLU A 121 -10.48 -8.59 -17.94
C GLU A 121 -9.31 -8.30 -16.98
N VAL A 122 -8.84 -9.30 -16.25
CA VAL A 122 -7.69 -9.14 -15.35
C VAL A 122 -6.41 -9.03 -16.19
N ASP A 123 -5.71 -7.91 -16.06
CA ASP A 123 -4.43 -7.64 -16.70
C ASP A 123 -3.30 -7.35 -15.72
N ALA A 124 -3.62 -7.29 -14.42
CA ALA A 124 -2.65 -7.14 -13.36
C ALA A 124 -3.14 -7.80 -12.07
N LEU A 125 -2.27 -8.48 -11.38
CA LEU A 125 -2.44 -8.94 -10.00
C LEU A 125 -1.16 -8.67 -9.21
N GLY A 126 -1.30 -8.63 -7.90
CA GLY A 126 -0.18 -8.49 -6.98
C GLY A 126 0.00 -9.72 -6.10
N TYR A 127 0.94 -9.60 -5.17
CA TYR A 127 1.20 -10.61 -4.14
C TYR A 127 0.77 -10.14 -2.76
N GLN A 128 0.49 -8.86 -2.56
CA GLN A 128 0.09 -8.27 -1.29
C GLN A 128 -1.42 -8.02 -1.23
N ALA A 129 -1.96 -8.10 -0.02
CA ALA A 129 -3.22 -7.46 0.34
C ALA A 129 -2.92 -6.48 1.49
N THR A 130 -3.16 -5.21 1.25
CA THR A 130 -2.65 -4.12 2.08
C THR A 130 -3.73 -3.41 2.88
N GLY A 131 -4.76 -4.15 3.30
CA GLY A 131 -5.76 -3.67 4.23
C GLY A 131 -5.11 -3.15 5.50
N GLY A 132 -5.57 -2.00 5.98
CA GLY A 132 -4.93 -1.26 7.07
C GLY A 132 -5.58 -1.46 8.42
N ALA A 133 -4.78 -1.30 9.46
CA ALA A 133 -5.18 -1.35 10.85
C ALA A 133 -4.49 -0.22 11.64
N PHE A 134 -4.75 -0.14 12.94
CA PHE A 134 -4.08 0.79 13.83
C PHE A 134 -3.02 0.04 14.65
N ILE A 135 -1.78 0.51 14.54
CA ILE A 135 -0.61 -0.11 15.18
C ILE A 135 -0.18 0.82 16.31
N TYR A 136 -0.27 0.36 17.55
CA TYR A 136 -0.14 1.20 18.72
C TYR A 136 0.91 0.71 19.73
N ARG A 137 1.37 1.63 20.56
CA ARG A 137 2.32 1.41 21.64
C ARG A 137 1.62 0.82 22.88
N ARG A 138 2.01 -0.40 23.26
CA ARG A 138 1.45 -1.11 24.43
C ARG A 138 1.66 -0.36 25.73
N SER A 139 2.85 0.17 25.96
CA SER A 139 3.18 0.91 27.20
C SER A 139 2.32 2.16 27.37
N ILE A 140 2.07 2.89 26.28
CA ILE A 140 1.19 4.08 26.29
C ILE A 140 -0.25 3.65 26.57
N ALA A 141 -0.73 2.58 25.92
CA ALA A 141 -2.07 2.04 26.16
C ALA A 141 -2.30 1.69 27.62
N LYS A 142 -1.36 0.99 28.26
CA LYS A 142 -1.43 0.64 29.68
C LYS A 142 -1.45 1.87 30.59
N ASP A 143 -0.60 2.85 30.32
CA ASP A 143 -0.52 4.07 31.11
C ASP A 143 -1.80 4.91 31.03
N VAL A 144 -2.34 5.08 29.82
CA VAL A 144 -3.47 6.00 29.57
C VAL A 144 -4.82 5.31 29.74
N PHE A 145 -4.97 4.08 29.26
CA PHE A 145 -6.25 3.36 29.23
C PHE A 145 -6.33 2.18 30.19
N GLY A 146 -5.24 1.85 30.88
CA GLY A 146 -5.18 0.75 31.86
C GLY A 146 -5.13 -0.66 31.24
N THR A 147 -5.00 -0.77 29.93
CA THR A 147 -4.93 -2.02 29.19
C THR A 147 -4.16 -1.85 27.89
N ASP A 148 -3.53 -2.92 27.43
CA ASP A 148 -2.95 -3.01 26.07
C ASP A 148 -3.60 -4.08 25.21
N ASP A 149 -4.71 -4.65 25.70
CA ASP A 149 -5.45 -5.68 24.98
C ASP A 149 -6.02 -5.14 23.66
N PRO A 150 -5.70 -5.75 22.50
CA PRO A 150 -6.12 -5.25 21.19
C PRO A 150 -7.63 -5.09 21.02
N THR A 151 -8.42 -6.01 21.58
CA THR A 151 -9.89 -5.94 21.51
C THR A 151 -10.40 -4.70 22.26
N LYS A 152 -9.84 -4.43 23.44
CA LYS A 152 -10.26 -3.29 24.27
C LYS A 152 -9.78 -1.97 23.66
N ILE A 153 -8.56 -1.90 23.14
CA ILE A 153 -8.07 -0.69 22.45
C ILE A 153 -8.89 -0.42 21.19
N SER A 154 -9.25 -1.46 20.43
CA SER A 154 -10.17 -1.34 19.29
C SER A 154 -11.50 -0.69 19.72
N GLU A 155 -12.11 -1.14 20.80
CA GLU A 155 -13.35 -0.55 21.34
C GLU A 155 -13.15 0.92 21.74
N ILE A 156 -12.02 1.27 22.35
CA ILE A 156 -11.70 2.63 22.84
C ILE A 156 -11.56 3.60 21.65
N ILE A 157 -10.89 3.21 20.59
CA ILE A 157 -10.68 4.07 19.42
C ILE A 157 -11.81 3.98 18.38
N GLY A 158 -12.82 3.14 18.61
CA GLY A 158 -13.94 2.94 17.69
C GLY A 158 -13.63 2.05 16.50
N GLY A 159 -12.73 1.08 16.68
CA GLY A 159 -12.33 0.14 15.63
C GLY A 159 -13.52 -0.56 14.97
N GLY A 160 -13.59 -0.54 13.64
CA GLY A 160 -14.66 -1.12 12.85
C GLY A 160 -16.00 -0.38 12.88
N SER A 161 -16.11 0.72 13.63
CA SER A 161 -17.36 1.47 13.79
C SER A 161 -17.75 2.31 12.56
N GLN A 162 -16.83 2.50 11.63
CA GLN A 162 -16.95 3.42 10.48
C GLN A 162 -17.19 4.88 10.92
N SER A 163 -16.72 5.24 12.11
CA SER A 163 -16.79 6.59 12.69
C SER A 163 -15.48 6.96 13.37
N TRP A 164 -15.12 8.23 13.30
CA TRP A 164 -13.95 8.80 13.95
C TRP A 164 -14.25 9.32 15.37
N ASP A 165 -15.50 9.31 15.83
CA ASP A 165 -15.91 9.97 17.07
C ASP A 165 -15.11 9.47 18.28
N LYS A 166 -15.05 8.16 18.49
CA LYS A 166 -14.29 7.58 19.60
C LYS A 166 -12.79 7.77 19.46
N PHE A 167 -12.28 7.82 18.23
CA PHE A 167 -10.88 8.11 17.98
C PHE A 167 -10.49 9.51 18.46
N TRP A 168 -11.33 10.51 18.22
CA TRP A 168 -11.12 11.85 18.71
C TRP A 168 -11.26 11.95 20.24
N GLU A 169 -12.16 11.20 20.85
CA GLU A 169 -12.25 11.09 22.32
C GLU A 169 -10.95 10.49 22.89
N ALA A 170 -10.42 9.43 22.29
CA ALA A 170 -9.14 8.85 22.69
C ALA A 170 -7.97 9.84 22.49
N ALA A 171 -7.97 10.60 21.40
CA ALA A 171 -6.96 11.64 21.15
C ALA A 171 -6.92 12.67 22.28
N LYS A 172 -8.07 13.11 22.76
CA LYS A 172 -8.18 14.04 23.90
C LYS A 172 -7.65 13.41 25.17
N THR A 173 -8.00 12.18 25.48
CA THR A 173 -7.53 11.45 26.65
C THR A 173 -6.00 11.31 26.65
N LEU A 174 -5.41 10.97 25.51
CA LEU A 174 -3.96 10.89 25.32
C LEU A 174 -3.29 12.26 25.50
N ALA A 175 -3.86 13.31 24.93
CA ALA A 175 -3.34 14.67 25.05
C ALA A 175 -3.34 15.17 26.50
N ASP A 176 -4.32 14.81 27.32
CA ASP A 176 -4.38 15.12 28.75
C ASP A 176 -3.20 14.48 29.52
N LYS A 177 -2.59 13.44 28.98
CA LYS A 177 -1.37 12.79 29.50
C LYS A 177 -0.08 13.29 28.85
N GLY A 178 -0.16 14.18 27.88
CA GLY A 178 0.97 14.70 27.15
C GLY A 178 1.39 13.87 25.93
N ASP A 179 0.57 12.91 25.49
CA ASP A 179 0.81 12.06 24.36
C ASP A 179 0.05 12.53 23.11
N ALA A 180 0.59 12.22 21.93
CA ALA A 180 -0.08 12.43 20.66
C ALA A 180 -0.70 11.11 20.16
N ILE A 181 -1.90 11.16 19.60
CA ILE A 181 -2.55 9.94 19.09
C ILE A 181 -1.90 9.41 17.82
N VAL A 182 -1.41 10.29 16.96
CA VAL A 182 -0.66 9.98 15.74
C VAL A 182 0.52 10.93 15.59
N SER A 183 1.45 10.61 14.69
CA SER A 183 2.63 11.42 14.40
C SER A 183 2.28 12.68 13.59
N GLY A 184 1.48 12.52 12.54
CA GLY A 184 1.02 13.59 11.67
C GLY A 184 -0.25 13.23 10.91
N ASP A 185 -0.74 14.14 10.10
CA ASP A 185 -1.97 13.94 9.31
C ASP A 185 -1.81 12.85 8.24
N GLY A 186 -0.59 12.61 7.77
CA GLY A 186 -0.30 11.52 6.83
C GLY A 186 -0.67 10.14 7.38
N ASP A 187 -0.63 9.94 8.69
CA ASP A 187 -0.99 8.67 9.32
C ASP A 187 -2.47 8.32 9.14
N ILE A 188 -3.34 9.31 9.06
CA ILE A 188 -4.79 9.09 8.88
C ILE A 188 -5.27 9.31 7.45
N TRP A 189 -4.41 9.82 6.56
CA TRP A 189 -4.82 10.20 5.20
C TRP A 189 -5.42 9.03 4.41
N HIS A 190 -4.76 7.89 4.36
CA HIS A 190 -5.25 6.74 3.58
C HIS A 190 -6.59 6.21 4.09
N ALA A 191 -6.86 6.35 5.39
CA ALA A 191 -8.14 6.00 5.97
C ALA A 191 -9.25 6.96 5.49
N PHE A 192 -8.98 8.25 5.39
CA PHE A 192 -9.92 9.22 4.81
C PHE A 192 -10.10 9.05 3.30
N GLU A 193 -9.00 8.88 2.57
CA GLU A 193 -9.01 8.65 1.12
C GLU A 193 -9.83 7.44 0.74
N ASN A 194 -9.47 6.29 1.28
CA ASN A 194 -10.01 5.01 0.84
C ASN A 194 -11.42 4.71 1.38
N SER A 195 -11.79 5.28 2.52
CA SER A 195 -13.15 5.18 3.04
C SER A 195 -14.17 6.04 2.26
N SER A 196 -13.72 6.91 1.37
CA SER A 196 -14.58 7.69 0.50
C SER A 196 -15.48 6.79 -0.38
N ASP A 197 -16.66 7.27 -0.71
CA ASP A 197 -17.62 6.53 -1.52
C ASP A 197 -17.40 6.74 -3.02
N THR A 198 -16.81 7.88 -3.38
CA THR A 198 -16.48 8.25 -4.76
C THR A 198 -15.01 8.63 -4.90
N GLY A 199 -14.47 8.48 -6.12
CA GLY A 199 -13.13 8.96 -6.47
C GLY A 199 -13.09 10.47 -6.74
N TRP A 200 -11.90 10.96 -7.09
CA TRP A 200 -11.69 12.36 -7.43
C TRP A 200 -12.42 12.84 -8.70
N LEU A 201 -12.78 11.92 -9.60
CA LEU A 201 -13.44 12.27 -10.85
C LEU A 201 -14.87 11.73 -10.87
N ASN A 202 -15.80 12.56 -11.36
CA ASN A 202 -17.17 12.12 -11.67
C ASN A 202 -17.20 11.40 -13.03
N ALA A 203 -18.40 10.96 -13.45
CA ALA A 203 -18.60 10.24 -14.71
C ALA A 203 -18.21 11.06 -15.96
N ASP A 204 -18.22 12.39 -15.85
CA ASP A 204 -17.86 13.32 -16.92
C ASP A 204 -16.36 13.68 -16.91
N GLY A 205 -15.58 13.07 -16.03
CA GLY A 205 -14.16 13.33 -15.88
C GLY A 205 -13.81 14.64 -15.19
N GLN A 206 -14.78 15.25 -14.50
CA GLN A 206 -14.59 16.49 -13.75
C GLN A 206 -14.21 16.20 -12.30
N LEU A 207 -13.40 17.08 -11.70
CA LEU A 207 -13.00 16.98 -10.31
C LEU A 207 -14.21 17.12 -9.38
N GLN A 208 -14.34 16.18 -8.47
CA GLN A 208 -15.27 16.23 -7.35
C GLN A 208 -14.55 15.94 -6.04
N ILE A 209 -15.06 16.46 -4.93
CA ILE A 209 -14.50 16.21 -3.61
C ILE A 209 -15.54 15.42 -2.82
N ASP A 210 -15.26 14.14 -2.58
CA ASP A 210 -16.09 13.31 -1.71
C ASP A 210 -16.14 13.92 -0.29
N PRO A 211 -17.31 13.99 0.37
CA PRO A 211 -17.43 14.56 1.71
C PRO A 211 -16.48 13.96 2.75
N LYS A 212 -16.14 12.68 2.63
CA LYS A 212 -15.18 12.02 3.52
C LYS A 212 -13.75 12.49 3.25
N ARG A 213 -13.36 12.74 1.99
CA ARG A 213 -12.08 13.36 1.67
C ARG A 213 -12.03 14.82 2.10
N GLU A 214 -13.13 15.56 1.95
CA GLU A 214 -13.22 16.93 2.43
C GLU A 214 -13.07 17.02 3.95
N ALA A 215 -13.63 16.06 4.70
CA ALA A 215 -13.50 15.98 6.15
C ALA A 215 -12.05 15.86 6.63
N PHE A 216 -11.13 15.45 5.79
CA PHE A 216 -9.70 15.42 6.11
C PHE A 216 -9.11 16.81 6.40
N LEU A 217 -9.66 17.87 5.77
CA LEU A 217 -9.31 19.26 6.14
C LEU A 217 -9.51 19.51 7.64
N ASP A 218 -10.70 19.18 8.13
CA ASP A 218 -11.08 19.43 9.53
C ASP A 218 -10.32 18.48 10.48
N ALA A 219 -10.10 17.24 10.07
CA ALA A 219 -9.31 16.28 10.82
C ALA A 219 -7.85 16.72 11.01
N SER A 220 -7.18 17.16 9.94
CA SER A 220 -5.81 17.67 10.02
C SER A 220 -5.71 18.94 10.88
N LYS A 221 -6.67 19.84 10.73
CA LYS A 221 -6.72 21.06 11.57
C LYS A 221 -6.94 20.72 13.04
N ASN A 222 -7.81 19.80 13.36
CA ASN A 222 -8.06 19.36 14.73
C ASN A 222 -6.81 18.72 15.36
N LEU A 223 -6.08 17.88 14.61
CA LEU A 223 -4.80 17.34 15.06
C LEU A 223 -3.82 18.45 15.44
N THR A 224 -3.73 19.48 14.63
CA THR A 224 -2.82 20.63 14.85
C THR A 224 -3.28 21.51 16.00
N ASP A 225 -4.53 21.99 15.97
CA ASP A 225 -5.06 22.95 16.92
C ASP A 225 -5.15 22.39 18.35
N ASN A 226 -5.42 21.10 18.50
CA ASN A 226 -5.54 20.44 19.80
C ASN A 226 -4.24 19.76 20.27
N GLY A 227 -3.18 19.81 19.49
CA GLY A 227 -1.91 19.17 19.83
C GLY A 227 -2.00 17.64 19.90
N TRP A 228 -2.81 17.02 19.04
CA TRP A 228 -3.02 15.58 18.98
C TRP A 228 -2.04 14.86 18.05
N SER A 229 -1.13 15.60 17.44
CA SER A 229 -0.03 15.08 16.64
C SER A 229 1.25 15.87 16.88
N ASN A 230 2.37 15.36 16.38
CA ASN A 230 3.64 16.08 16.31
C ASN A 230 3.79 16.88 15.01
N GLN A 231 2.77 16.95 14.19
CA GLN A 231 2.74 17.66 12.91
C GLN A 231 3.87 17.22 11.96
N THR A 232 4.23 15.96 12.01
CA THR A 232 5.23 15.37 11.12
C THR A 232 4.65 15.14 9.71
N GLN A 233 5.53 15.01 8.77
CA GLN A 233 5.20 14.50 7.43
C GLN A 233 5.72 13.07 7.31
N ASP A 234 4.89 12.19 6.79
CA ASP A 234 5.26 10.82 6.50
C ASP A 234 6.52 10.76 5.61
N TRP A 235 7.37 9.76 5.85
CA TRP A 235 8.65 9.54 5.16
C TRP A 235 9.74 10.58 5.42
N GLN A 236 9.59 11.42 6.46
CA GLN A 236 10.59 12.38 6.90
C GLN A 236 11.22 11.97 8.25
N ASP A 237 12.38 12.51 8.56
CA ASP A 237 13.15 12.16 9.75
C ASP A 237 12.35 12.27 11.05
N ALA A 238 11.50 13.30 11.19
CA ALA A 238 10.68 13.49 12.38
C ALA A 238 9.62 12.39 12.56
N TRP A 239 9.06 11.87 11.48
CA TRP A 239 8.14 10.74 11.50
C TRP A 239 8.84 9.46 11.96
N PHE A 240 10.03 9.19 11.45
CA PHE A 240 10.86 8.06 11.91
C PHE A 240 11.29 8.21 13.37
N ALA A 241 11.60 9.43 13.83
CA ALA A 241 11.92 9.70 15.23
C ALA A 241 10.76 9.36 16.18
N ASP A 242 9.51 9.60 15.75
CA ASP A 242 8.31 9.23 16.52
C ASP A 242 8.15 7.70 16.64
N MET A 243 8.54 6.93 15.63
CA MET A 243 8.55 5.46 15.69
C MET A 243 9.55 4.93 16.72
N LYS A 244 10.65 5.66 16.89
CA LYS A 244 11.70 5.36 17.88
C LYS A 244 11.35 5.82 19.31
N GLY A 245 10.31 6.64 19.45
CA GLY A 245 9.94 7.24 20.72
C GLY A 245 10.78 8.46 21.10
N GLU A 246 11.42 9.11 20.15
CA GLU A 246 12.32 10.26 20.34
C GLU A 246 11.75 11.59 19.80
N GLY A 247 10.47 11.63 19.44
CA GLY A 247 9.80 12.84 18.94
C GLY A 247 9.46 13.85 20.05
N THR A 248 8.78 14.93 19.66
CA THR A 248 8.40 16.03 20.57
C THR A 248 7.48 15.56 21.69
N LYS A 249 6.51 14.71 21.36
CA LYS A 249 5.63 14.01 22.29
C LYS A 249 5.69 12.52 21.98
N PRO A 250 5.46 11.63 22.98
CA PRO A 250 5.22 10.23 22.70
C PRO A 250 4.02 10.07 21.74
N VAL A 251 4.16 9.24 20.75
CA VAL A 251 3.12 8.95 19.75
C VAL A 251 2.48 7.60 20.03
N PHE A 252 1.15 7.59 20.16
CA PHE A 252 0.41 6.38 20.50
C PHE A 252 0.43 5.37 19.37
N GLY A 253 0.17 5.80 18.12
CA GLY A 253 0.11 4.84 17.03
C GLY A 253 0.22 5.40 15.63
N PHE A 254 0.21 4.46 14.69
CA PHE A 254 0.33 4.68 13.25
C PHE A 254 -0.73 3.84 12.52
N PHE A 255 -1.30 4.39 11.47
CA PHE A 255 -2.18 3.65 10.57
C PHE A 255 -1.37 3.04 9.44
N GLY A 256 -1.59 1.79 9.16
CA GLY A 256 -0.95 1.14 8.03
C GLY A 256 -1.28 -0.33 7.88
N PRO A 257 -0.85 -0.94 6.79
CA PRO A 257 -0.94 -2.37 6.54
C PRO A 257 0.22 -3.15 7.20
N ALA A 258 0.22 -4.47 7.02
CA ALA A 258 1.27 -5.33 7.56
C ALA A 258 2.68 -4.92 7.13
N TRP A 259 2.87 -4.48 5.89
CA TRP A 259 4.19 -4.06 5.40
C TRP A 259 4.75 -2.83 6.15
N LEU A 260 3.90 -1.97 6.71
CA LEU A 260 4.39 -0.83 7.50
C LEU A 260 5.20 -1.28 8.71
N ILE A 261 4.85 -2.41 9.31
CA ILE A 261 5.58 -2.96 10.44
C ILE A 261 7.00 -3.35 10.02
N ASN A 262 7.12 -4.20 9.01
CA ASN A 262 8.42 -4.78 8.65
C ASN A 262 9.30 -3.83 7.84
N TYR A 263 8.69 -3.02 6.98
CA TYR A 263 9.42 -2.10 6.10
C TYR A 263 9.80 -0.78 6.78
N THR A 264 9.01 -0.34 7.75
CA THR A 264 9.14 1.03 8.29
C THR A 264 9.27 1.07 9.81
N LEU A 265 8.30 0.52 10.56
CA LEU A 265 8.30 0.63 12.02
C LEU A 265 9.46 -0.15 12.66
N ALA A 266 9.65 -1.40 12.31
CA ALA A 266 10.71 -2.21 12.88
C ALA A 266 12.11 -1.68 12.58
N PRO A 267 12.46 -1.29 11.32
CA PRO A 267 13.76 -0.68 11.04
C PRO A 267 14.01 0.66 11.75
N ASN A 268 12.96 1.40 12.11
CA ASN A 268 13.06 2.73 12.71
C ASN A 268 12.68 2.76 14.20
N CYS A 269 12.49 1.61 14.85
CA CYS A 269 12.08 1.55 16.26
C CYS A 269 13.24 1.72 17.27
N GLY A 270 14.48 1.72 16.79
CA GLY A 270 15.67 1.91 17.63
C GLY A 270 16.22 0.64 18.28
N GLY A 271 15.80 -0.54 17.82
CA GLY A 271 16.30 -1.81 18.35
C GLY A 271 15.91 -3.01 17.49
N GLU A 272 16.47 -4.17 17.85
CA GLU A 272 16.23 -5.44 17.13
C GLU A 272 15.58 -6.51 18.01
N LYS A 273 15.44 -6.23 19.30
CA LYS A 273 14.82 -7.14 20.28
C LYS A 273 14.11 -6.37 21.38
N ALA A 274 13.24 -7.07 22.12
CA ALA A 274 12.45 -6.51 23.21
C ALA A 274 13.31 -5.73 24.23
N GLY A 275 12.87 -4.52 24.55
CA GLY A 275 13.55 -3.61 25.46
C GLY A 275 14.54 -2.65 24.80
N GLU A 276 14.82 -2.80 23.52
CA GLU A 276 15.62 -1.86 22.74
C GLU A 276 14.70 -0.92 21.97
N GLY A 277 14.87 0.39 22.16
CA GLY A 277 13.98 1.39 21.56
C GLY A 277 12.51 1.10 21.88
N THR A 278 11.68 1.02 20.84
CA THR A 278 10.27 0.64 20.97
C THR A 278 9.98 -0.80 20.52
N TYR A 279 10.99 -1.58 20.17
CA TYR A 279 10.83 -2.95 19.73
C TYR A 279 10.11 -3.80 20.80
N GLY A 280 9.09 -4.55 20.38
CA GLY A 280 8.30 -5.40 21.28
C GLY A 280 7.20 -4.68 22.07
N ASP A 281 7.13 -3.35 21.97
CA ASP A 281 6.13 -2.49 22.65
C ASP A 281 4.96 -2.10 21.75
N TRP A 282 4.67 -2.91 20.71
CA TRP A 282 3.61 -2.63 19.74
C TRP A 282 2.53 -3.70 19.75
N ALA A 283 1.35 -3.30 19.33
CA ALA A 283 0.22 -4.19 19.07
C ALA A 283 -0.59 -3.66 17.89
N VAL A 284 -1.49 -4.48 17.37
CA VAL A 284 -2.36 -4.14 16.24
C VAL A 284 -3.81 -4.28 16.69
N CYS A 285 -4.65 -3.33 16.31
CA CYS A 285 -6.10 -3.42 16.47
C CYS A 285 -6.82 -2.83 15.25
N ASP A 286 -8.16 -2.97 15.20
CA ASP A 286 -8.96 -2.48 14.09
C ASP A 286 -8.84 -0.96 13.93
N SER A 287 -8.76 -0.48 12.70
CA SER A 287 -8.93 0.93 12.35
C SER A 287 -10.39 1.36 12.54
N PRO A 288 -10.68 2.60 12.93
CA PRO A 288 -12.05 3.12 12.98
C PRO A 288 -12.80 2.97 11.66
N VAL A 289 -12.13 3.21 10.54
CA VAL A 289 -12.68 3.06 9.18
C VAL A 289 -11.79 2.14 8.35
N GLY A 290 -12.39 1.42 7.40
CA GLY A 290 -11.66 0.54 6.50
C GLY A 290 -10.84 1.30 5.46
N PHE A 291 -9.65 0.83 5.17
CA PHE A 291 -8.76 1.39 4.15
C PHE A 291 -7.73 0.38 3.68
N PHE A 292 -7.05 0.69 2.59
CA PHE A 292 -5.81 0.03 2.21
C PHE A 292 -4.73 1.07 1.88
N TRP A 293 -3.48 0.65 1.89
CA TRP A 293 -2.35 1.50 1.52
C TRP A 293 -1.28 0.71 0.80
N GLY A 294 -1.03 1.09 -0.46
CA GLY A 294 0.03 0.51 -1.26
C GLY A 294 -0.33 -0.83 -1.89
N GLY A 295 0.70 -1.54 -2.27
CA GLY A 295 0.65 -2.79 -3.02
C GLY A 295 1.31 -2.66 -4.37
N THR A 296 1.77 -3.79 -4.90
CA THR A 296 2.46 -3.88 -6.18
C THR A 296 1.72 -4.84 -7.09
N TRP A 297 1.39 -4.40 -8.29
CA TRP A 297 0.78 -5.20 -9.35
C TRP A 297 1.78 -5.50 -10.45
N LEU A 298 1.71 -6.70 -11.00
CA LEU A 298 2.54 -7.17 -12.10
C LEU A 298 1.73 -7.20 -13.39
N LEU A 299 2.31 -6.61 -14.45
CA LEU A 299 1.71 -6.57 -15.78
C LEU A 299 2.65 -7.23 -16.78
N ALA A 300 2.08 -7.83 -17.81
CA ALA A 300 2.80 -8.37 -18.97
C ALA A 300 2.55 -7.49 -20.19
N ASN A 301 3.60 -7.20 -20.95
CA ASN A 301 3.49 -6.40 -22.17
C ASN A 301 2.90 -7.25 -23.30
N LYS A 302 1.75 -6.84 -23.85
CA LYS A 302 1.14 -7.56 -24.98
C LYS A 302 2.00 -7.58 -26.26
N ASN A 303 2.97 -6.67 -26.34
CA ASN A 303 3.88 -6.57 -27.49
C ASN A 303 5.19 -7.35 -27.27
N MET A 304 5.30 -8.14 -26.20
CA MET A 304 6.47 -8.99 -26.01
C MET A 304 6.58 -10.05 -27.11
N ASP A 305 7.79 -10.56 -27.34
CA ASP A 305 8.00 -11.69 -28.21
C ASP A 305 7.19 -12.90 -27.69
N SER A 306 6.40 -13.51 -28.57
CA SER A 306 5.54 -14.66 -28.25
C SER A 306 6.31 -15.84 -27.66
N ALA A 307 7.59 -16.00 -27.96
CA ALA A 307 8.45 -17.01 -27.38
C ALA A 307 8.64 -16.86 -25.87
N LYS A 308 8.50 -15.64 -25.32
CA LYS A 308 8.66 -15.33 -23.90
C LYS A 308 7.39 -15.55 -23.07
N ILE A 309 6.22 -15.68 -23.71
CA ILE A 309 4.91 -15.69 -23.02
C ILE A 309 4.86 -16.75 -21.92
N ASN A 310 5.29 -17.97 -22.20
CA ASN A 310 5.22 -19.05 -21.19
C ASN A 310 6.13 -18.77 -19.99
N ALA A 311 7.31 -18.23 -20.20
CA ALA A 311 8.23 -17.92 -19.12
C ALA A 311 7.72 -16.75 -18.25
N VAL A 312 7.16 -15.71 -18.87
CA VAL A 312 6.52 -14.60 -18.16
C VAL A 312 5.27 -15.09 -17.42
N LYS A 313 4.47 -15.94 -18.01
CA LYS A 313 3.35 -16.61 -17.35
C LYS A 313 3.80 -17.35 -16.09
N ASP A 314 4.82 -18.17 -16.17
CA ASP A 314 5.31 -18.96 -15.02
C ASP A 314 5.74 -18.05 -13.86
N LEU A 315 6.43 -16.95 -14.16
CA LEU A 315 6.85 -15.96 -13.15
C LEU A 315 5.63 -15.26 -12.52
N ILE A 316 4.69 -14.82 -13.31
CA ILE A 316 3.46 -14.14 -12.84
C ILE A 316 2.61 -15.10 -12.01
N GLU A 317 2.37 -16.33 -12.46
CA GLU A 317 1.59 -17.32 -11.72
C GLU A 317 2.23 -17.63 -10.36
N TRP A 318 3.54 -17.82 -10.31
CA TRP A 318 4.25 -18.12 -9.08
C TRP A 318 4.15 -16.98 -8.06
N ILE A 319 4.25 -15.72 -8.53
CA ILE A 319 4.19 -14.55 -7.65
C ILE A 319 2.75 -14.24 -7.21
N THR A 320 1.77 -14.33 -8.12
CA THR A 320 0.44 -13.74 -7.89
C THR A 320 -0.66 -14.74 -7.60
N LEU A 321 -0.54 -15.99 -8.02
CA LEU A 321 -1.64 -16.97 -8.00
C LEU A 321 -1.29 -18.31 -7.35
N ASP A 322 -0.02 -18.69 -7.29
CA ASP A 322 0.38 -19.95 -6.63
C ASP A 322 0.11 -19.87 -5.13
N CYS A 323 -0.92 -20.58 -4.69
CA CYS A 323 -1.36 -20.62 -3.30
C CYS A 323 -0.88 -21.87 -2.55
N THR A 324 0.11 -22.57 -3.08
CA THR A 324 0.79 -23.70 -2.42
C THR A 324 1.94 -23.20 -1.55
N GLU A 325 2.50 -24.09 -0.72
CA GLU A 325 3.69 -23.80 0.09
C GLU A 325 4.95 -23.49 -0.74
N ASP A 326 4.97 -23.90 -2.01
CA ASP A 326 6.06 -23.62 -2.95
C ASP A 326 5.94 -22.25 -3.63
N GLY A 327 4.75 -21.62 -3.60
CA GLY A 327 4.49 -20.32 -4.17
C GLY A 327 5.15 -19.18 -3.41
N LEU A 328 5.34 -18.04 -4.10
CA LEU A 328 5.90 -16.82 -3.51
C LEU A 328 5.10 -16.37 -2.28
N GLN A 329 3.77 -16.35 -2.38
CA GLN A 329 2.94 -15.75 -1.35
C GLN A 329 3.03 -16.48 -0.01
N TYR A 330 3.08 -17.82 0.00
CA TYR A 330 3.28 -18.57 1.25
C TYR A 330 4.64 -18.24 1.89
N LYS A 331 5.69 -18.22 1.10
CA LYS A 331 7.04 -17.89 1.59
C LYS A 331 7.14 -16.46 2.10
N TRP A 332 6.47 -15.54 1.41
CA TRP A 332 6.40 -14.12 1.78
C TRP A 332 5.59 -13.91 3.07
N ALA A 333 4.44 -14.54 3.20
CA ALA A 333 3.60 -14.47 4.39
C ALA A 333 4.28 -15.03 5.64
N ASN A 334 5.06 -16.10 5.50
CA ASN A 334 5.68 -16.83 6.61
C ASN A 334 7.14 -16.46 6.84
N GLY A 335 7.71 -15.52 6.08
CA GLY A 335 9.07 -15.04 6.27
C GLY A 335 10.15 -16.08 5.92
N THR A 336 9.89 -16.95 4.94
CA THR A 336 10.83 -18.03 4.55
C THR A 336 11.43 -17.86 3.16
N LEU A 337 11.09 -16.80 2.43
CA LEU A 337 11.60 -16.57 1.08
C LEU A 337 13.14 -16.48 1.03
N ASN A 338 13.73 -15.81 2.01
CA ASN A 338 15.18 -15.59 2.13
C ASN A 338 15.81 -16.36 3.29
N GLY A 339 15.19 -17.48 3.67
CA GLY A 339 15.58 -18.26 4.84
C GLY A 339 14.69 -18.00 6.05
N GLU A 340 14.90 -18.72 7.16
CA GLU A 340 14.11 -18.54 8.38
C GLU A 340 14.33 -17.15 8.99
N GLY A 341 13.26 -16.57 9.55
CA GLY A 341 13.28 -15.28 10.23
C GLY A 341 13.22 -14.07 9.29
N GLY A 342 12.83 -14.27 8.03
CA GLY A 342 12.61 -13.20 7.07
C GLY A 342 11.34 -12.38 7.37
N THR A 343 11.15 -11.36 6.54
CA THR A 343 9.97 -10.48 6.59
C THR A 343 8.69 -11.25 6.33
N LYS A 344 7.70 -11.07 7.21
CA LYS A 344 6.32 -11.55 7.04
C LYS A 344 5.42 -10.42 6.56
N ASP A 345 4.48 -10.74 5.67
CA ASP A 345 3.54 -9.76 5.13
C ASP A 345 2.17 -10.40 4.88
N ALA A 346 1.13 -9.59 4.86
CA ALA A 346 -0.18 -10.03 4.41
C ALA A 346 -0.20 -10.13 2.88
N VAL A 347 -0.63 -11.27 2.36
CA VAL A 347 -0.62 -11.55 0.93
C VAL A 347 -2.04 -11.57 0.34
N ALA A 348 -2.13 -11.45 -0.98
CA ALA A 348 -3.39 -11.35 -1.70
C ALA A 348 -4.23 -12.63 -1.62
N SER A 349 -3.61 -13.82 -1.52
CA SER A 349 -4.29 -15.10 -1.44
C SER A 349 -4.86 -15.35 -0.04
N GLY A 350 -6.17 -15.37 0.08
CA GLY A 350 -6.85 -15.82 1.31
C GLY A 350 -6.55 -17.26 1.65
N THR A 351 -6.38 -18.13 0.65
CA THR A 351 -5.99 -19.53 0.85
C THR A 351 -4.63 -19.63 1.54
N VAL A 352 -3.67 -18.80 1.15
CA VAL A 352 -2.36 -18.73 1.81
C VAL A 352 -2.49 -18.15 3.23
N MET A 353 -3.30 -17.09 3.41
CA MET A 353 -3.49 -16.49 4.73
C MET A 353 -4.06 -17.48 5.74
N ASP A 354 -4.99 -18.34 5.32
CA ASP A 354 -5.62 -19.35 6.18
C ASP A 354 -4.64 -20.40 6.74
N MET A 355 -3.49 -20.59 6.10
CA MET A 355 -2.45 -21.54 6.53
C MET A 355 -1.15 -20.86 6.99
N SER A 356 -1.19 -19.56 7.24
CA SER A 356 0.00 -18.74 7.55
C SER A 356 -0.08 -18.20 8.98
N ASP A 357 1.10 -17.95 9.56
CA ASP A 357 1.26 -17.37 10.90
C ASP A 357 2.02 -16.05 10.81
N GLY A 358 1.34 -14.97 11.19
CA GLY A 358 1.88 -13.61 11.24
C GLY A 358 2.37 -13.18 12.62
N SER A 359 2.67 -14.10 13.52
CA SER A 359 3.21 -13.79 14.85
C SER A 359 4.58 -13.13 14.75
N LEU A 360 4.76 -12.00 15.44
CA LEU A 360 5.99 -11.21 15.44
C LEU A 360 6.41 -10.86 16.87
N ASP A 361 7.69 -11.03 17.18
CA ASP A 361 8.29 -10.56 18.44
C ASP A 361 8.19 -9.04 18.59
N PHE A 362 8.26 -8.31 17.47
CA PHE A 362 8.02 -6.87 17.42
C PHE A 362 6.66 -6.46 18.02
N LEU A 363 5.66 -7.31 17.89
CA LEU A 363 4.30 -7.14 18.42
C LEU A 363 4.08 -7.83 19.77
N GLY A 364 5.16 -8.25 20.45
CA GLY A 364 5.03 -9.02 21.69
C GLY A 364 4.49 -10.44 21.49
N GLY A 365 4.63 -11.01 20.28
CA GLY A 365 4.15 -12.33 19.92
C GLY A 365 2.74 -12.37 19.30
N GLU A 366 2.08 -11.21 19.14
CA GLU A 366 0.76 -11.12 18.50
C GLU A 366 0.82 -11.56 17.04
N ASN A 367 -0.21 -12.30 16.59
CA ASN A 367 -0.40 -12.61 15.18
C ASN A 367 -1.10 -11.45 14.48
N MET A 368 -0.35 -10.69 13.68
CA MET A 368 -0.87 -9.52 12.98
C MET A 368 -1.96 -9.86 11.95
N PHE A 369 -1.98 -11.09 11.43
CA PHE A 369 -2.97 -11.50 10.44
C PHE A 369 -4.40 -11.54 10.98
N ASP A 370 -4.57 -11.64 12.30
CA ASP A 370 -5.90 -11.59 12.95
C ASP A 370 -6.62 -10.26 12.66
N TYR A 371 -5.87 -9.18 12.37
CA TYR A 371 -6.41 -7.85 12.06
C TYR A 371 -6.24 -7.46 10.59
N PHE A 372 -5.06 -7.72 9.98
CA PHE A 372 -4.81 -7.30 8.61
C PHE A 372 -5.58 -8.11 7.57
N VAL A 373 -5.84 -9.40 7.81
CA VAL A 373 -6.60 -10.21 6.86
C VAL A 373 -8.07 -9.78 6.80
N PRO A 374 -8.81 -9.66 7.93
CA PRO A 374 -10.18 -9.15 7.90
C PRO A 374 -10.29 -7.71 7.37
N ALA A 375 -9.27 -6.89 7.55
CA ALA A 375 -9.26 -5.50 7.07
C ALA A 375 -9.42 -5.40 5.55
N ASN A 376 -8.99 -6.39 4.78
CA ASN A 376 -9.08 -6.38 3.32
C ASN A 376 -10.52 -6.32 2.79
N GLN A 377 -11.51 -6.78 3.55
CA GLN A 377 -12.93 -6.71 3.15
C GLN A 377 -13.46 -5.28 3.04
N TYR A 378 -12.84 -4.32 3.71
CA TYR A 378 -13.22 -2.91 3.70
C TYR A 378 -12.42 -2.08 2.68
N ALA A 379 -11.42 -2.66 2.04
CA ALA A 379 -10.65 -1.99 0.99
C ALA A 379 -11.49 -1.83 -0.28
N LYS A 380 -11.42 -0.64 -0.88
CA LYS A 380 -12.18 -0.29 -2.08
C LYS A 380 -11.23 0.00 -3.24
N GLY A 381 -11.40 -0.73 -4.34
CA GLY A 381 -10.67 -0.47 -5.59
C GLY A 381 -11.45 0.39 -6.60
N THR A 382 -12.69 0.77 -6.28
CA THR A 382 -13.61 1.44 -7.21
C THR A 382 -13.64 2.96 -7.08
N ASN A 383 -13.02 3.53 -6.04
CA ASN A 383 -12.95 4.97 -5.78
C ASN A 383 -11.59 5.58 -6.17
N MET A 384 -10.90 5.00 -7.11
CA MET A 384 -9.57 5.40 -7.58
C MET A 384 -9.63 5.96 -9.00
N THR A 385 -8.62 6.77 -9.35
CA THR A 385 -8.37 7.26 -10.71
C THR A 385 -6.91 7.08 -11.10
N GLN A 386 -6.60 7.19 -12.39
CA GLN A 386 -5.20 7.21 -12.86
C GLN A 386 -4.40 8.44 -12.42
N TYR A 387 -5.05 9.45 -11.88
CA TYR A 387 -4.45 10.73 -11.48
C TYR A 387 -4.28 10.87 -9.96
N ASP A 388 -4.60 9.83 -9.19
CA ASP A 388 -4.69 9.91 -7.72
C ASP A 388 -3.38 10.39 -7.08
N GLU A 389 -2.23 9.93 -7.56
CA GLU A 389 -0.93 10.37 -7.03
C GLU A 389 -0.79 11.90 -7.07
N SER A 390 -1.05 12.50 -8.22
CA SER A 390 -0.95 13.94 -8.40
C SER A 390 -2.03 14.70 -7.63
N ILE A 391 -3.28 14.26 -7.71
CA ILE A 391 -4.40 14.93 -7.06
C ILE A 391 -4.28 14.85 -5.53
N ASN A 392 -3.89 13.70 -4.99
CA ASN A 392 -3.66 13.53 -3.55
C ASN A 392 -2.57 14.47 -3.03
N ASN A 393 -1.46 14.62 -3.76
CA ASN A 393 -0.40 15.53 -3.36
C ASN A 393 -0.88 16.99 -3.34
N LEU A 394 -1.60 17.42 -4.38
CA LEU A 394 -2.18 18.77 -4.44
C LEU A 394 -3.21 19.02 -3.32
N TRP A 395 -4.01 18.00 -2.98
CA TRP A 395 -4.95 18.08 -1.87
C TRP A 395 -4.25 18.20 -0.53
N ARG A 396 -3.30 17.32 -0.25
CA ARG A 396 -2.57 17.32 1.03
C ARG A 396 -1.79 18.60 1.27
N ASP A 397 -1.25 19.23 0.23
CA ASP A 397 -0.59 20.54 0.35
C ASP A 397 -1.55 21.62 0.83
N GLN A 398 -2.77 21.67 0.30
CA GLN A 398 -3.77 22.64 0.72
C GLN A 398 -4.31 22.34 2.13
N VAL A 399 -4.49 21.07 2.46
CA VAL A 399 -4.88 20.63 3.81
C VAL A 399 -3.86 21.11 4.85
N ARG A 400 -2.57 20.96 4.58
CA ARG A 400 -1.50 21.43 5.49
C ARG A 400 -1.51 22.94 5.65
N SER A 401 -1.66 23.69 4.57
CA SER A 401 -1.74 25.15 4.62
C SER A 401 -2.93 25.63 5.46
N TYR A 402 -4.08 24.98 5.31
CA TYR A 402 -5.26 25.25 6.15
C TYR A 402 -5.01 24.89 7.63
N ALA A 403 -4.48 23.70 7.90
CA ALA A 403 -4.17 23.26 9.25
C ALA A 403 -3.17 24.18 9.96
N ALA A 404 -2.18 24.69 9.24
CA ALA A 404 -1.18 25.63 9.75
C ALA A 404 -1.74 27.06 9.96
N GLY A 405 -2.97 27.36 9.51
CA GLY A 405 -3.56 28.68 9.60
C GLY A 405 -3.05 29.68 8.58
N GLU A 406 -2.38 29.22 7.52
CA GLU A 406 -1.87 30.09 6.45
C GLU A 406 -2.97 30.58 5.50
N LYS A 407 -4.06 29.85 5.41
CA LYS A 407 -5.25 30.20 4.63
C LYS A 407 -6.53 29.65 5.27
N ASP A 408 -7.66 30.21 4.94
CA ASP A 408 -8.96 29.69 5.37
C ASP A 408 -9.38 28.45 4.56
N ARG A 409 -10.44 27.80 5.01
CA ARG A 409 -10.93 26.53 4.45
C ARG A 409 -11.39 26.70 3.00
N ASP A 410 -12.14 27.75 2.71
CA ASP A 410 -12.68 28.01 1.36
C ASP A 410 -11.55 28.33 0.38
N ALA A 411 -10.55 29.10 0.81
CA ALA A 411 -9.36 29.38 0.01
C ALA A 411 -8.56 28.12 -0.27
N ALA A 412 -8.39 27.23 0.70
CA ALA A 412 -7.71 25.95 0.50
C ALA A 412 -8.40 25.08 -0.57
N ILE A 413 -9.73 24.97 -0.52
CA ILE A 413 -10.52 24.24 -1.50
C ILE A 413 -10.43 24.90 -2.88
N ALA A 414 -10.55 26.22 -2.97
CA ALA A 414 -10.46 26.94 -4.22
C ALA A 414 -9.07 26.78 -4.88
N ASP A 415 -8.00 26.92 -4.10
CA ASP A 415 -6.64 26.75 -4.59
C ASP A 415 -6.38 25.31 -5.02
N PHE A 416 -6.90 24.31 -4.31
CA PHE A 416 -6.84 22.91 -4.73
C PHE A 416 -7.46 22.70 -6.11
N LYS A 417 -8.69 23.16 -6.32
CA LYS A 417 -9.40 23.06 -7.61
C LYS A 417 -8.61 23.72 -8.73
N GLN A 418 -8.09 24.92 -8.47
CA GLN A 418 -7.26 25.64 -9.44
C GLN A 418 -5.97 24.90 -9.77
N ASN A 419 -5.26 24.38 -8.76
CA ASN A 419 -4.02 23.64 -8.94
C ASN A 419 -4.24 22.33 -9.73
N VAL A 420 -5.34 21.64 -9.51
CA VAL A 420 -5.69 20.45 -10.29
C VAL A 420 -5.91 20.82 -11.76
N ASN A 421 -6.64 21.89 -12.02
CA ASN A 421 -6.84 22.37 -13.39
C ASN A 421 -5.54 22.80 -14.06
N ASP A 422 -4.69 23.56 -13.36
CA ASP A 422 -3.43 24.06 -13.89
C ASP A 422 -2.44 22.94 -14.20
N ASN A 423 -2.39 21.91 -13.37
CA ASN A 423 -1.42 20.81 -13.51
C ASN A 423 -1.92 19.67 -14.41
N LEU A 424 -3.22 19.39 -14.41
CA LEU A 424 -3.79 18.20 -15.06
C LEU A 424 -4.83 18.53 -16.13
N GLY A 425 -5.25 19.80 -16.26
CA GLY A 425 -6.31 20.17 -17.17
C GLY A 425 -7.70 19.63 -16.80
N ILE A 426 -7.90 19.30 -15.53
CA ILE A 426 -9.16 18.75 -15.01
C ILE A 426 -9.94 19.88 -14.35
N GLU A 427 -11.10 20.20 -14.91
CA GLU A 427 -12.01 21.22 -14.37
C GLU A 427 -12.84 20.65 -13.22
N ALA A 428 -13.14 21.49 -12.23
CA ALA A 428 -14.03 21.12 -11.15
C ALA A 428 -15.49 21.06 -11.64
N ALA A 429 -16.24 20.09 -11.13
CA ALA A 429 -17.69 20.05 -11.28
C ALA A 429 -18.33 21.30 -10.60
N GLU A 430 -19.46 21.79 -11.16
CA GLU A 430 -20.20 22.93 -10.62
C GLU A 430 -20.91 22.58 -9.29
#